data_e481af89f47fd7b86c7b4e536db275ef
#
_entry.id   e481af89f47fd7b86c7b4e536db275ef
#
_cell.length_a   1.000
_cell.length_b   1.000
_cell.length_c   1.000
_cell.angle_alpha   90.00
_cell.angle_beta   90.00
_cell.angle_gamma   90.00
#
_symmetry.space_group_name_H-M   'P 1'
#
loop_
_entity.id
_entity.type
_entity.pdbx_description
1 polymer ?
#
loop_
_entity_poly.entity_id
_entity_poly.type
_entity_poly.pdbx_seq_one_letter_code
_entity_poly.pdbx_strand_id
1 'polypeptide(L)'
;MGLCSSKPETRDDEPENHVEFSAGNVHLVTTKEAWDEKLAEASRGGKIVVANFSATWCGPCKMIAPFYSELSEKYPSLMFLVVDVDELTDFSTSWDIKATPTFFFLKEGQQIDKLVGANKPELQRKITAMADSVAHDHRI
;
A
#
# COMPACT_ATOMS: atom_id res chain seq x y z
N MET A 1 6.76 24.30 -13.66
CA MET A 1 6.63 23.59 -13.95
C MET A 1 6.39 23.13 -13.58
N GLY A 2 6.87 23.64 -13.30
CA GLY A 2 6.69 22.94 -13.26
C GLY A 2 6.72 22.59 -12.92
N LEU A 3 6.68 22.96 -12.62
CA LEU A 3 6.71 22.23 -12.66
C LEU A 3 6.38 21.85 -12.60
N CYS A 4 6.48 22.23 -12.62
CA CYS A 4 6.29 21.44 -12.90
C CYS A 4 6.05 20.86 -13.06
N SER A 5 6.17 21.14 -13.01
CA SER A 5 6.07 20.27 -13.53
C SER A 5 6.23 19.65 -13.79
N SER A 6 6.40 20.06 -13.88
CA SER A 6 6.64 19.24 -14.44
C SER A 6 7.14 18.69 -14.49
N LYS A 7 7.48 18.71 -14.60
CA LYS A 7 8.02 17.90 -14.85
C LYS A 7 8.61 17.56 -15.01
N PRO A 8 9.16 17.82 -15.24
CA PRO A 8 9.78 17.10 -15.59
C PRO A 8 10.18 16.51 -15.67
N GLU A 9 10.58 16.61 -15.89
CA GLU A 9 11.11 15.82 -16.23
C GLU A 9 11.69 15.12 -16.10
N THR A 10 12.11 15.40 -16.07
CA THR A 10 12.69 14.53 -16.12
C THR A 10 13.24 13.90 -15.91
N ARG A 11 13.54 14.01 -15.84
CA ARG A 11 14.00 13.16 -15.78
C ARG A 11 14.39 12.33 -15.34
N ASP A 12 14.64 12.39 -15.29
CA ASP A 12 14.81 11.42 -14.86
C ASP A 12 14.99 11.20 -13.90
N ASP A 13 14.86 11.88 -13.68
CA ASP A 13 14.92 11.55 -12.73
C ASP A 13 14.05 11.62 -11.78
N GLU A 14 13.27 12.39 -11.54
CA GLU A 14 12.36 12.17 -10.76
C GLU A 14 11.82 10.87 -10.46
N PRO A 15 12.10 9.94 -10.92
CA PRO A 15 11.83 8.57 -10.58
C PRO A 15 12.05 8.22 -9.12
N GLU A 16 12.66 9.08 -8.40
CA GLU A 16 12.89 8.90 -6.96
C GLU A 16 11.61 8.69 -6.18
N ASN A 17 10.55 9.39 -6.58
CA ASN A 17 9.27 9.25 -5.88
C ASN A 17 8.71 7.85 -6.02
N HIS A 18 8.87 7.25 -7.20
CA HIS A 18 8.41 5.88 -7.41
C HIS A 18 9.18 4.90 -6.55
N VAL A 19 10.49 5.12 -6.43
CA VAL A 19 11.32 4.23 -5.61
C VAL A 19 10.84 4.26 -4.16
N GLU A 20 10.50 5.44 -3.65
CA GLU A 20 10.04 5.58 -2.27
C GLU A 20 8.77 4.79 -2.01
N PHE A 21 7.82 4.84 -2.94
CA PHE A 21 6.53 4.18 -2.73
C PHE A 21 6.59 2.68 -2.96
N SER A 22 7.46 2.21 -3.82
CA SER A 22 7.51 0.80 -4.19
C SER A 22 8.76 0.09 -3.70
N ALA A 23 9.48 0.68 -2.73
CA ALA A 23 10.70 0.06 -2.20
C ALA A 23 10.35 -1.17 -1.36
N GLY A 24 11.35 -2.01 -1.11
CA GLY A 24 11.17 -3.23 -0.33
C GLY A 24 10.29 -4.20 -1.09
N ASN A 25 9.33 -4.80 -0.39
CA ASN A 25 8.39 -5.72 -0.99
C ASN A 25 7.03 -5.09 -1.23
N VAL A 26 6.98 -3.79 -1.41
CA VAL A 26 5.76 -3.06 -1.70
C VAL A 26 5.53 -3.04 -3.21
N HIS A 27 4.34 -3.42 -3.64
CA HIS A 27 3.97 -3.43 -5.07
C HIS A 27 3.09 -2.25 -5.39
N LEU A 28 3.51 -1.45 -6.37
CA LEU A 28 2.73 -0.30 -6.82
C LEU A 28 1.63 -0.78 -7.76
N VAL A 29 0.40 -0.41 -7.44
CA VAL A 29 -0.78 -0.78 -8.23
C VAL A 29 -1.28 0.46 -8.96
N THR A 30 -1.27 0.41 -10.29
CA THR A 30 -1.68 1.54 -11.12
C THR A 30 -2.87 1.23 -12.02
N THR A 31 -3.38 -0.01 -12.00
CA THR A 31 -4.56 -0.37 -12.78
C THR A 31 -5.46 -1.26 -11.94
N LYS A 32 -6.75 -1.26 -12.31
CA LYS A 32 -7.73 -2.14 -11.65
C LYS A 32 -7.38 -3.61 -11.90
N GLU A 33 -6.87 -3.90 -13.08
CA GLU A 33 -6.45 -5.26 -13.44
C GLU A 33 -5.32 -5.74 -12.54
N ALA A 34 -4.34 -4.87 -12.28
CA ALA A 34 -3.23 -5.21 -11.38
C ALA A 34 -3.73 -5.45 -9.96
N TRP A 35 -4.69 -4.65 -9.52
CA TRP A 35 -5.32 -4.83 -8.21
C TRP A 35 -5.95 -6.21 -8.11
N ASP A 36 -6.78 -6.56 -9.11
CA ASP A 36 -7.46 -7.84 -9.09
C ASP A 36 -6.47 -9.01 -9.13
N GLU A 37 -5.41 -8.86 -9.91
CA GLU A 37 -4.37 -9.87 -10.02
C GLU A 37 -3.67 -10.11 -8.69
N LYS A 38 -3.32 -9.02 -8.01
CA LYS A 38 -2.61 -9.13 -6.73
C LYS A 38 -3.50 -9.75 -5.65
N LEU A 39 -4.78 -9.39 -5.64
CA LEU A 39 -5.71 -9.99 -4.69
C LEU A 39 -5.86 -11.50 -4.94
N ALA A 40 -5.93 -11.90 -6.20
CA ALA A 40 -6.02 -13.31 -6.54
C ALA A 40 -4.76 -14.05 -6.13
N GLU A 41 -3.61 -13.44 -6.38
CA GLU A 41 -2.32 -14.03 -5.98
C GLU A 41 -2.25 -14.22 -4.46
N ALA A 42 -2.70 -13.21 -3.71
CA ALA A 42 -2.67 -13.29 -2.25
C ALA A 42 -3.60 -14.39 -1.74
N SER A 43 -4.78 -14.51 -2.34
CA SER A 43 -5.73 -15.55 -1.95
C SER A 43 -5.15 -16.94 -2.18
N ARG A 44 -4.50 -17.15 -3.32
CA ARG A 44 -3.87 -18.44 -3.63
C ARG A 44 -2.78 -18.79 -2.64
N GLY A 45 -2.04 -17.76 -2.16
CA GLY A 45 -0.96 -17.97 -1.21
C GLY A 45 -1.37 -17.92 0.25
N GLY A 46 -2.65 -17.67 0.53
CA GLY A 46 -3.14 -17.57 1.90
C GLY A 46 -2.64 -16.32 2.62
N LYS A 47 -2.35 -15.26 1.88
CA LYS A 47 -1.80 -14.04 2.46
C LYS A 47 -2.87 -12.99 2.69
N ILE A 48 -2.68 -12.22 3.77
CA ILE A 48 -3.48 -11.03 4.00
C ILE A 48 -2.84 -9.88 3.22
N VAL A 49 -3.66 -9.05 2.59
CA VAL A 49 -3.21 -7.90 1.81
C VAL A 49 -3.28 -6.64 2.68
N VAL A 50 -2.21 -5.86 2.67
CA VAL A 50 -2.21 -4.51 3.24
C VAL A 50 -2.16 -3.56 2.06
N ALA A 51 -3.20 -2.75 1.89
CA ALA A 51 -3.29 -1.83 0.75
C ALA A 51 -3.25 -0.40 1.25
N ASN A 52 -2.20 0.32 0.88
CA ASN A 52 -1.99 1.72 1.25
C ASN A 52 -2.47 2.60 0.10
N PHE A 53 -3.59 3.30 0.31
CA PHE A 53 -4.07 4.29 -0.66
C PHE A 53 -3.36 5.60 -0.38
N SER A 54 -2.54 6.03 -1.31
CA SER A 54 -1.57 7.09 -1.12
C SER A 54 -1.56 8.05 -2.29
N ALA A 55 -0.86 9.18 -2.13
CA ALA A 55 -0.68 10.14 -3.20
C ALA A 55 0.74 10.68 -3.14
N THR A 56 1.31 10.97 -4.32
CA THR A 56 2.69 11.43 -4.38
C THR A 56 2.88 12.82 -3.78
N TRP A 57 1.82 13.63 -3.76
CA TRP A 57 1.88 14.99 -3.19
C TRP A 57 1.61 15.03 -1.69
N CYS A 58 1.27 13.92 -1.10
CA CYS A 58 0.81 13.85 0.30
C CYS A 58 2.01 13.75 1.25
N GLY A 59 2.19 14.75 2.10
CA GLY A 59 3.30 14.77 3.06
C GLY A 59 3.30 13.60 4.03
N PRO A 60 2.18 13.33 4.73
CA PRO A 60 2.13 12.18 5.62
C PRO A 60 2.38 10.85 4.91
N CYS A 61 1.95 10.73 3.65
CA CYS A 61 2.21 9.53 2.86
C CYS A 61 3.72 9.33 2.65
N LYS A 62 4.42 10.40 2.29
CA LYS A 62 5.87 10.35 2.09
C LYS A 62 6.59 10.03 3.39
N MET A 63 6.08 10.57 4.49
CA MET A 63 6.70 10.35 5.79
C MET A 63 6.63 8.87 6.21
N ILE A 64 5.51 8.21 5.96
CA ILE A 64 5.32 6.84 6.41
C ILE A 64 5.82 5.80 5.41
N ALA A 65 6.11 6.21 4.17
CA ALA A 65 6.50 5.27 3.12
C ALA A 65 7.73 4.43 3.47
N PRO A 66 8.83 5.00 4.01
CA PRO A 66 9.98 4.16 4.36
C PRO A 66 9.64 3.15 5.45
N PHE A 67 8.82 3.54 6.41
CA PHE A 67 8.40 2.63 7.47
C PHE A 67 7.56 1.49 6.91
N TYR A 68 6.64 1.81 6.01
CA TYR A 68 5.81 0.82 5.33
C TYR A 68 6.68 -0.17 4.55
N SER A 69 7.68 0.36 3.87
CA SER A 69 8.63 -0.46 3.11
C SER A 69 9.38 -1.43 4.03
N GLU A 70 9.84 -0.94 5.18
CA GLU A 70 10.52 -1.79 6.16
C GLU A 70 9.60 -2.91 6.64
N LEU A 71 8.35 -2.58 6.92
CA LEU A 71 7.39 -3.58 7.37
C LEU A 71 7.16 -4.65 6.31
N SER A 72 7.17 -4.25 5.03
CA SER A 72 6.97 -5.20 3.95
C SER A 72 8.09 -6.23 3.89
N GLU A 73 9.31 -5.83 4.24
CA GLU A 73 10.44 -6.75 4.27
C GLU A 73 10.43 -7.62 5.52
N LYS A 74 9.94 -7.05 6.61
CA LYS A 74 9.90 -7.76 7.89
C LYS A 74 8.81 -8.81 7.94
N TYR A 75 7.72 -8.61 7.22
CA TYR A 75 6.57 -9.50 7.28
C TYR A 75 6.22 -10.05 5.89
N PRO A 76 7.05 -10.96 5.35
CA PRO A 76 6.81 -11.49 3.99
C PRO A 76 5.58 -12.38 3.90
N SER A 77 4.97 -12.74 5.02
CA SER A 77 3.74 -13.51 5.02
C SER A 77 2.52 -12.67 4.62
N LEU A 78 2.69 -11.36 4.56
CA LEU A 78 1.65 -10.44 4.11
C LEU A 78 2.04 -9.88 2.75
N MET A 79 1.02 -9.46 1.98
CA MET A 79 1.27 -8.79 0.70
C MET A 79 1.04 -7.30 0.88
N PHE A 80 2.05 -6.49 0.56
CA PHE A 80 2.00 -5.05 0.74
C PHE A 80 1.82 -4.36 -0.61
N LEU A 81 0.73 -3.60 -0.74
CA LEU A 81 0.42 -2.85 -1.95
C LEU A 81 0.35 -1.36 -1.65
N VAL A 82 0.65 -0.55 -2.66
CA VAL A 82 0.38 0.87 -2.60
C VAL A 82 -0.42 1.25 -3.84
N VAL A 83 -1.52 1.96 -3.63
CA VAL A 83 -2.40 2.42 -4.70
C VAL A 83 -2.28 3.93 -4.79
N ASP A 84 -1.95 4.45 -5.98
CA ASP A 84 -1.90 5.88 -6.21
C ASP A 84 -3.31 6.36 -6.51
N VAL A 85 -3.88 7.17 -5.60
CA VAL A 85 -5.27 7.60 -5.75
C VAL A 85 -5.46 8.52 -6.95
N ASP A 86 -4.40 9.16 -7.42
CA ASP A 86 -4.49 10.01 -8.60
C ASP A 86 -4.49 9.19 -9.90
N GLU A 87 -3.81 8.05 -9.90
CA GLU A 87 -3.82 7.14 -11.03
C GLU A 87 -5.13 6.36 -11.13
N LEU A 88 -5.69 6.00 -9.98
CA LEU A 88 -6.90 5.19 -9.90
C LEU A 88 -8.00 5.98 -9.19
N THR A 89 -8.40 7.12 -9.78
CA THR A 89 -9.32 8.05 -9.15
C THR A 89 -10.67 7.43 -8.85
N ASP A 90 -11.31 6.85 -9.87
CA ASP A 90 -12.65 6.26 -9.70
C ASP A 90 -12.61 5.06 -8.77
N PHE A 91 -11.58 4.24 -8.90
CA PHE A 91 -11.40 3.09 -8.04
C PHE A 91 -11.27 3.51 -6.59
N SER A 92 -10.44 4.53 -6.33
CA SER A 92 -10.22 5.02 -4.97
C SER A 92 -11.48 5.64 -4.39
N THR A 93 -12.26 6.34 -5.22
CA THR A 93 -13.52 6.90 -4.79
C THR A 93 -14.49 5.79 -4.36
N SER A 94 -14.49 4.67 -5.08
CA SER A 94 -15.36 3.54 -4.74
C SER A 94 -15.01 2.93 -3.39
N TRP A 95 -13.79 3.13 -2.91
CA TRP A 95 -13.37 2.68 -1.58
C TRP A 95 -13.57 3.74 -0.51
N ASP A 96 -14.22 4.87 -0.89
CA ASP A 96 -14.56 5.95 0.04
C ASP A 96 -13.32 6.52 0.74
N ILE A 97 -12.27 6.78 -0.05
CA ILE A 97 -11.04 7.35 0.48
C ILE A 97 -11.24 8.85 0.72
N LYS A 98 -11.20 9.28 1.96
CA LYS A 98 -11.39 10.68 2.34
C LYS A 98 -10.12 11.35 2.80
N ALA A 99 -9.10 10.57 3.09
CA ALA A 99 -7.82 11.10 3.54
C ALA A 99 -6.74 10.11 3.15
N THR A 100 -5.52 10.60 2.94
CA THR A 100 -4.36 9.74 2.63
C THR A 100 -3.29 10.00 3.67
N PRO A 101 -2.57 8.96 4.05
CA PRO A 101 -2.72 7.56 3.62
C PRO A 101 -3.89 6.88 4.32
N THR A 102 -4.51 5.91 3.65
CA THR A 102 -5.50 5.04 4.26
C THR A 102 -5.05 3.61 3.98
N PHE A 103 -5.01 2.79 5.03
CA PHE A 103 -4.56 1.41 4.91
C PHE A 103 -5.75 0.48 5.10
N PHE A 104 -5.96 -0.41 4.14
CA PHE A 104 -6.96 -1.46 4.26
C PHE A 104 -6.27 -2.80 4.47
N PHE A 105 -6.89 -3.64 5.27
CA PHE A 105 -6.40 -4.99 5.52
C PHE A 105 -7.43 -5.95 4.96
N LEU A 106 -7.04 -6.77 4.00
CA LEU A 106 -7.96 -7.61 3.24
C LEU A 106 -7.57 -9.07 3.34
N LYS A 107 -8.56 -9.92 3.52
CA LYS A 107 -8.35 -11.36 3.48
C LYS A 107 -9.36 -11.95 2.52
N GLU A 108 -8.85 -12.67 1.51
CA GLU A 108 -9.69 -13.28 0.48
C GLU A 108 -10.65 -12.28 -0.13
N GLY A 109 -10.12 -11.06 -0.38
CA GLY A 109 -10.88 -10.01 -1.04
C GLY A 109 -11.80 -9.22 -0.13
N GLN A 110 -11.89 -9.57 1.15
CA GLN A 110 -12.79 -8.89 2.09
C GLN A 110 -12.02 -8.03 3.07
N GLN A 111 -12.54 -6.85 3.33
CA GLN A 111 -11.93 -5.92 4.27
C GLN A 111 -12.12 -6.44 5.69
N ILE A 112 -11.01 -6.63 6.40
CA ILE A 112 -11.07 -7.10 7.79
C ILE A 112 -10.62 -6.02 8.78
N ASP A 113 -9.94 -4.97 8.32
CA ASP A 113 -9.55 -3.85 9.17
C ASP A 113 -9.22 -2.64 8.31
N LYS A 114 -9.02 -1.49 8.95
CA LYS A 114 -8.75 -0.22 8.27
C LYS A 114 -8.02 0.71 9.22
N LEU A 115 -7.11 1.51 8.67
CA LEU A 115 -6.41 2.55 9.44
C LEU A 115 -6.32 3.79 8.57
N VAL A 116 -6.80 4.92 9.09
CA VAL A 116 -6.73 6.20 8.40
C VAL A 116 -5.63 7.04 9.04
N GLY A 117 -4.72 7.56 8.23
CA GLY A 117 -3.66 8.44 8.71
C GLY A 117 -2.32 7.74 8.88
N ALA A 118 -1.27 8.55 9.04
CA ALA A 118 0.10 8.07 9.13
C ALA A 118 0.50 7.83 10.59
N ASN A 119 -0.17 6.88 11.21
CA ASN A 119 0.05 6.53 12.62
C ASN A 119 0.94 5.29 12.68
N LYS A 120 2.25 5.50 12.83
CA LYS A 120 3.21 4.41 12.80
C LYS A 120 2.97 3.35 13.88
N PRO A 121 2.78 3.71 15.15
CA PRO A 121 2.55 2.69 16.19
C PRO A 121 1.32 1.85 15.90
N GLU A 122 0.24 2.46 15.45
CA GLU A 122 -0.99 1.73 15.17
C GLU A 122 -0.82 0.83 13.96
N LEU A 123 -0.12 1.33 12.92
CA LEU A 123 0.16 0.53 11.74
C LEU A 123 1.00 -0.69 12.10
N GLN A 124 2.04 -0.48 12.91
CA GLN A 124 2.89 -1.57 13.39
C GLN A 124 2.06 -2.61 14.14
N ARG A 125 1.21 -2.16 15.04
CA ARG A 125 0.39 -3.04 15.85
C ARG A 125 -0.54 -3.90 15.01
N LYS A 126 -1.22 -3.26 14.05
CA LYS A 126 -2.15 -3.99 13.19
C LYS A 126 -1.43 -4.98 12.28
N ILE A 127 -0.30 -4.58 11.72
CA ILE A 127 0.46 -5.47 10.84
C ILE A 127 1.01 -6.67 11.60
N THR A 128 1.51 -6.44 12.81
CA THR A 128 2.01 -7.54 13.64
C THR A 128 0.88 -8.52 13.96
N ALA A 129 -0.30 -8.00 14.30
CA ALA A 129 -1.45 -8.85 14.60
C ALA A 129 -1.86 -9.67 13.38
N MET A 130 -1.83 -9.07 12.19
CA MET A 130 -2.19 -9.79 10.97
C MET A 130 -1.18 -10.87 10.65
N ALA A 131 0.11 -10.58 10.81
CA ALA A 131 1.16 -11.56 10.55
C ALA A 131 1.05 -12.74 11.51
N ASP A 132 0.75 -12.47 12.78
CA ASP A 132 0.56 -13.53 13.77
C ASP A 132 -0.64 -14.40 13.41
N SER A 133 -1.70 -13.78 12.92
CA SER A 133 -2.91 -14.51 12.52
C SER A 133 -2.62 -15.46 11.36
N VAL A 134 -1.87 -15.00 10.36
CA VAL A 134 -1.50 -15.85 9.21
C VAL A 134 -0.62 -17.01 9.68
N ALA A 135 0.36 -16.74 10.53
CA ALA A 135 1.25 -17.77 11.04
C ALA A 135 0.47 -18.83 11.81
N HIS A 136 -0.51 -18.41 12.60
CA HIS A 136 -1.34 -19.34 13.36
C HIS A 136 -2.17 -20.22 12.43
N ASP A 137 -2.78 -19.63 11.42
CA ASP A 137 -3.57 -20.37 10.44
C ASP A 137 -2.72 -21.42 9.74
N HIS A 138 -1.50 -21.08 9.40
CA HIS A 138 -0.62 -21.98 8.67
C HIS A 138 -0.16 -23.15 9.54
N ARG A 139 -0.18 -23.02 10.85
CA ARG A 139 0.22 -24.08 11.74
C ARG A 139 -0.87 -25.12 11.96
N ILE A 140 -2.08 -24.75 11.66
CA ILE A 140 -3.20 -25.67 11.77
C ILE A 140 -3.30 -26.54 10.54
#